data_3ca796aa3c3454879b9fed0516646d2a
#
_entry.id   3ca796aa3c3454879b9fed0516646d2a
#
_cell.length_a   1.000
_cell.length_b   1.000
_cell.length_c   1.000
_cell.angle_alpha   90.00
_cell.angle_beta   90.00
_cell.angle_gamma   90.00
#
_symmetry.space_group_name_H-M   'P 1'
#
loop_
_entity.id
_entity.type
_entity.pdbx_description
1 polymer ?
#
loop_
_entity_poly.entity_id
_entity_poly.type
_entity_poly.pdbx_seq_one_letter_code
_entity_poly.pdbx_strand_id
1 'polypeptide(L)'
;MAAILFLHAVVWTALPSLLYANLPLDLIEALTYGREWQLGYDKLPPLPWWLVEIAYRLFGHDFAYYLLAQIAVVAALWLIWLTARPLAGPLGALVAVLIVDGLHYLNYTSTKFNHDVVQLPFWALAGFAFHRALRGGRIGHWLLLGFAIGVSLWSKYFVVVLAAPLALFILYDREARKVLATPGPYIAVVAALITMAPHIVWLVQNDFLPFIYAEHRALPSRGLVDHIWHPLQFGVGQAFFLVPSLLIALPLFFPRRRANEMALSADTFDRRVVNWLAFGPFATVVAMSAISGRGTVAMWGYPLWLFLGLWIVLFTHRVLDESRLARVLLIWAAVFACLALAFIANYGVLPNYDHRYRAVFFPGSDLGRELSQRYRAATGRPISYV
;
A
#
# COMPACT_ATOMS: atom_id res chain seq x y z
N MET A 1 20.97 -0.86 1.01
CA MET A 1 19.60 -1.12 0.53
C MET A 1 19.15 -2.55 0.84
N ALA A 2 19.77 -3.59 0.28
CA ALA A 2 19.34 -4.98 0.53
C ALA A 2 19.25 -5.37 2.01
N ALA A 3 20.24 -5.01 2.83
CA ALA A 3 20.23 -5.29 4.27
C ALA A 3 19.06 -4.62 5.00
N ILE A 4 18.68 -3.40 4.62
CA ILE A 4 17.53 -2.68 5.19
C ILE A 4 16.22 -3.40 4.85
N LEU A 5 16.03 -3.76 3.58
CA LEU A 5 14.85 -4.49 3.14
C LEU A 5 14.73 -5.87 3.78
N PHE A 6 15.87 -6.55 3.95
CA PHE A 6 15.93 -7.83 4.65
C PHE A 6 15.55 -7.68 6.13
N LEU A 7 16.14 -6.70 6.83
CA LEU A 7 15.80 -6.41 8.22
C LEU A 7 14.31 -6.10 8.38
N HIS A 8 13.76 -5.26 7.49
CA HIS A 8 12.33 -4.95 7.46
C HIS A 8 11.48 -6.23 7.35
N ALA A 9 11.78 -7.07 6.34
CA ALA A 9 11.02 -8.30 6.10
C ALA A 9 11.10 -9.25 7.30
N VAL A 10 12.30 -9.44 7.88
CA VAL A 10 12.49 -10.33 9.04
C VAL A 10 11.70 -9.83 10.25
N VAL A 11 11.85 -8.56 10.62
CA VAL A 11 11.19 -8.01 11.82
C VAL A 11 9.66 -8.07 11.69
N TRP A 12 9.10 -7.60 10.57
CA TRP A 12 7.66 -7.54 10.38
C TRP A 12 7.01 -8.87 9.99
N THR A 13 7.80 -9.91 9.69
CA THR A 13 7.34 -11.29 9.63
C THR A 13 7.39 -11.95 11.02
N ALA A 14 8.50 -11.77 11.75
CA ALA A 14 8.70 -12.43 13.03
C ALA A 14 7.75 -11.91 14.13
N LEU A 15 7.55 -10.59 14.22
CA LEU A 15 6.72 -10.01 15.28
C LEU A 15 5.29 -10.57 15.33
N PRO A 16 4.50 -10.57 14.24
CA PRO A 16 3.17 -11.17 14.29
C PRO A 16 3.22 -12.68 14.45
N SER A 17 4.22 -13.36 13.88
CA SER A 17 4.38 -14.82 14.05
C SER A 17 4.61 -15.24 15.50
N LEU A 18 5.23 -14.37 16.31
CA LEU A 18 5.53 -14.65 17.72
C LEU A 18 4.47 -14.12 18.68
N LEU A 19 3.74 -13.07 18.31
CA LEU A 19 2.87 -12.34 19.25
C LEU A 19 1.38 -12.55 19.00
N TYR A 20 0.96 -12.98 17.82
CA TYR A 20 -0.44 -13.25 17.55
C TYR A 20 -0.80 -14.69 17.95
N ALA A 21 -1.89 -14.83 18.72
CA ALA A 21 -2.44 -16.14 19.05
C ALA A 21 -3.33 -16.70 17.93
N ASN A 22 -3.93 -15.82 17.14
CA ASN A 22 -4.77 -16.15 15.99
C ASN A 22 -4.51 -15.19 14.84
N LEU A 23 -4.99 -15.54 13.66
CA LEU A 23 -4.90 -14.68 12.48
C LEU A 23 -5.74 -13.40 12.62
N PRO A 24 -5.29 -12.27 12.07
CA PRO A 24 -6.13 -11.10 11.84
C PRO A 24 -7.37 -11.45 11.00
N LEU A 25 -8.48 -10.72 11.22
CA LEU A 25 -9.76 -10.99 10.55
C LEU A 25 -9.66 -11.05 9.02
N ASP A 26 -8.89 -10.13 8.42
CA ASP A 26 -8.69 -10.09 6.96
C ASP A 26 -8.03 -11.38 6.43
N LEU A 27 -7.16 -12.04 7.22
CA LEU A 27 -6.54 -13.32 6.85
C LEU A 27 -7.48 -14.50 7.01
N ILE A 28 -8.33 -14.51 8.05
CA ILE A 28 -9.37 -15.53 8.22
C ILE A 28 -10.34 -15.47 7.03
N GLU A 29 -10.77 -14.26 6.68
CA GLU A 29 -11.61 -14.02 5.50
C GLU A 29 -10.91 -14.51 4.22
N ALA A 30 -9.63 -14.20 4.05
CA ALA A 30 -8.85 -14.60 2.89
C ALA A 30 -8.74 -16.12 2.73
N LEU A 31 -8.56 -16.87 3.83
CA LEU A 31 -8.54 -18.32 3.83
C LEU A 31 -9.91 -18.93 3.50
N THR A 32 -11.00 -18.24 3.88
CA THR A 32 -12.34 -18.70 3.57
C THR A 32 -12.66 -18.54 2.07
N TYR A 33 -12.47 -17.33 1.55
CA TYR A 33 -12.76 -17.04 0.14
C TYR A 33 -11.74 -17.64 -0.83
N GLY A 34 -10.46 -17.66 -0.47
CA GLY A 34 -9.38 -18.13 -1.36
C GLY A 34 -9.56 -19.54 -1.89
N ARG A 35 -10.20 -20.43 -1.11
CA ARG A 35 -10.47 -21.82 -1.49
C ARG A 35 -11.39 -21.96 -2.69
N GLU A 36 -12.26 -20.97 -2.95
CA GLU A 36 -13.27 -21.02 -3.99
C GLU A 36 -12.72 -20.68 -5.38
N TRP A 37 -11.57 -20.03 -5.47
CA TRP A 37 -10.91 -19.62 -6.73
C TRP A 37 -11.83 -18.87 -7.70
N GLN A 38 -12.81 -18.11 -7.18
CA GLN A 38 -13.69 -17.31 -8.01
C GLN A 38 -12.95 -16.12 -8.64
N LEU A 39 -13.43 -15.68 -9.82
CA LEU A 39 -12.89 -14.50 -10.51
C LEU A 39 -13.33 -13.17 -9.90
N GLY A 40 -14.17 -13.20 -8.87
CA GLY A 40 -14.63 -12.06 -8.09
C GLY A 40 -15.47 -12.53 -6.91
N TYR A 41 -15.76 -11.60 -6.01
CA TYR A 41 -16.57 -11.82 -4.81
C TYR A 41 -17.44 -10.59 -4.55
N ASP A 42 -18.40 -10.72 -3.68
CA ASP A 42 -19.35 -9.66 -3.31
C ASP A 42 -18.71 -8.41 -2.70
N LYS A 43 -17.52 -8.56 -2.12
CA LYS A 43 -16.83 -7.51 -1.36
C LYS A 43 -15.70 -6.84 -2.13
N LEU A 44 -14.76 -7.61 -2.65
CA LEU A 44 -13.49 -7.12 -3.20
C LEU A 44 -12.96 -8.07 -4.29
N PRO A 45 -12.01 -7.63 -5.14
CA PRO A 45 -11.37 -8.49 -6.12
C PRO A 45 -10.54 -9.61 -5.49
N PRO A 46 -10.33 -10.75 -6.19
CA PRO A 46 -9.88 -12.01 -5.58
C PRO A 46 -8.38 -12.15 -5.34
N LEU A 47 -7.52 -11.35 -5.96
CA LEU A 47 -6.07 -11.58 -5.97
C LEU A 47 -5.45 -11.77 -4.57
N PRO A 48 -5.78 -10.97 -3.53
CA PRO A 48 -5.22 -11.16 -2.20
C PRO A 48 -5.62 -12.51 -1.59
N TRP A 49 -6.83 -12.95 -1.82
CA TRP A 49 -7.34 -14.22 -1.31
C TRP A 49 -6.70 -15.42 -2.01
N TRP A 50 -6.49 -15.35 -3.32
CA TRP A 50 -5.75 -16.38 -4.06
C TRP A 50 -4.30 -16.49 -3.56
N LEU A 51 -3.63 -15.35 -3.30
CA LEU A 51 -2.25 -15.36 -2.81
C LEU A 51 -2.15 -16.00 -1.42
N VAL A 52 -3.13 -15.75 -0.54
CA VAL A 52 -3.19 -16.39 0.79
C VAL A 52 -3.44 -17.90 0.65
N GLU A 53 -4.35 -18.32 -0.21
CA GLU A 53 -4.62 -19.75 -0.46
C GLU A 53 -3.39 -20.46 -1.03
N ILE A 54 -2.65 -19.83 -1.96
CA ILE A 54 -1.39 -20.36 -2.47
C ILE A 54 -0.38 -20.52 -1.34
N ALA A 55 -0.22 -19.48 -0.49
CA ALA A 55 0.70 -19.53 0.65
C ALA A 55 0.31 -20.63 1.64
N TYR A 56 -0.99 -20.80 1.91
CA TYR A 56 -1.51 -21.89 2.73
C TYR A 56 -1.15 -23.27 2.17
N ARG A 57 -1.39 -23.50 0.88
CA ARG A 57 -1.08 -24.79 0.23
C ARG A 57 0.41 -25.11 0.20
N LEU A 58 1.26 -24.08 0.12
CA LEU A 58 2.72 -24.27 0.07
C LEU A 58 3.33 -24.51 1.45
N PHE A 59 2.86 -23.81 2.47
CA PHE A 59 3.52 -23.76 3.77
C PHE A 59 2.67 -24.32 4.92
N GLY A 60 1.35 -24.21 4.88
CA GLY A 60 0.45 -24.67 5.94
C GLY A 60 0.69 -24.03 7.30
N HIS A 61 1.29 -22.83 7.35
CA HIS A 61 1.68 -22.18 8.60
C HIS A 61 1.53 -20.65 8.49
N ASP A 62 1.10 -20.01 9.57
CA ASP A 62 0.71 -18.59 9.63
C ASP A 62 1.83 -17.62 9.27
N PHE A 63 3.10 -17.94 9.55
CA PHE A 63 4.23 -17.10 9.19
C PHE A 63 4.24 -16.75 7.69
N ALA A 64 3.75 -17.65 6.85
CA ALA A 64 3.76 -17.47 5.40
C ALA A 64 2.91 -16.28 4.95
N TYR A 65 1.81 -15.98 5.65
CA TYR A 65 0.95 -14.83 5.35
C TYR A 65 1.61 -13.52 5.72
N TYR A 66 2.35 -13.49 6.84
CA TYR A 66 3.12 -12.33 7.26
C TYR A 66 4.32 -12.10 6.34
N LEU A 67 5.01 -13.17 5.94
CA LEU A 67 6.09 -13.09 4.94
C LEU A 67 5.56 -12.59 3.59
N LEU A 68 4.41 -13.08 3.14
CA LEU A 68 3.77 -12.63 1.90
C LEU A 68 3.47 -11.12 1.92
N ALA A 69 3.01 -10.59 3.07
CA ALA A 69 2.82 -9.17 3.27
C ALA A 69 4.16 -8.40 3.12
N GLN A 70 5.23 -8.91 3.71
CA GLN A 70 6.54 -8.26 3.63
C GLN A 70 7.17 -8.37 2.24
N ILE A 71 6.91 -9.43 1.49
CA ILE A 71 7.30 -9.53 0.08
C ILE A 71 6.65 -8.40 -0.73
N ALA A 72 5.36 -8.12 -0.50
CA ALA A 72 4.67 -7.02 -1.18
C ALA A 72 5.27 -5.64 -0.81
N VAL A 73 5.53 -5.39 0.48
CA VAL A 73 6.15 -4.13 0.96
C VAL A 73 7.56 -3.97 0.39
N VAL A 74 8.40 -4.99 0.49
CA VAL A 74 9.78 -4.98 -0.01
C VAL A 74 9.82 -4.77 -1.52
N ALA A 75 8.93 -5.40 -2.27
CA ALA A 75 8.81 -5.20 -3.71
C ALA A 75 8.43 -3.75 -4.06
N ALA A 76 7.51 -3.14 -3.30
CA ALA A 76 7.16 -1.72 -3.47
C ALA A 76 8.36 -0.81 -3.17
N LEU A 77 9.05 -1.00 -2.05
CA LEU A 77 10.23 -0.22 -1.67
C LEU A 77 11.36 -0.37 -2.69
N TRP A 78 11.56 -1.56 -3.23
CA TRP A 78 12.53 -1.82 -4.29
C TRP A 78 12.19 -1.08 -5.59
N LEU A 79 10.92 -1.06 -6.00
CA LEU A 79 10.44 -0.33 -7.18
C LEU A 79 10.58 1.19 -7.01
N ILE A 80 10.35 1.71 -5.79
CA ILE A 80 10.61 3.11 -5.46
C ILE A 80 12.09 3.43 -5.62
N TRP A 81 12.99 2.55 -5.13
CA TRP A 81 14.43 2.72 -5.30
C TRP A 81 14.84 2.71 -6.78
N LEU A 82 14.29 1.80 -7.58
CA LEU A 82 14.53 1.75 -9.03
C LEU A 82 14.07 3.03 -9.75
N THR A 83 12.96 3.63 -9.28
CA THR A 83 12.46 4.90 -9.81
C THR A 83 13.36 6.07 -9.39
N ALA A 84 13.78 6.09 -8.13
CA ALA A 84 14.55 7.19 -7.53
C ALA A 84 16.02 7.21 -7.99
N ARG A 85 16.62 6.04 -8.21
CA ARG A 85 18.06 5.92 -8.49
C ARG A 85 18.55 6.76 -9.69
N PRO A 86 17.89 6.75 -10.85
CA PRO A 86 18.32 7.58 -12.00
C PRO A 86 18.06 9.08 -11.77
N LEU A 87 17.17 9.46 -10.85
CA LEU A 87 16.76 10.84 -10.62
C LEU A 87 17.59 11.53 -9.52
N ALA A 88 17.91 10.80 -8.47
CA ALA A 88 18.54 11.32 -7.25
C ALA A 88 19.86 10.61 -6.89
N GLY A 89 20.38 9.74 -7.78
CA GLY A 89 21.55 8.92 -7.49
C GLY A 89 21.33 7.84 -6.42
N PRO A 90 22.34 6.99 -6.16
CA PRO A 90 22.18 5.85 -5.24
C PRO A 90 21.85 6.25 -3.80
N LEU A 91 22.49 7.31 -3.28
CA LEU A 91 22.26 7.78 -1.92
C LEU A 91 20.92 8.50 -1.78
N GLY A 92 20.52 9.32 -2.78
CA GLY A 92 19.21 9.95 -2.80
C GLY A 92 18.08 8.91 -2.86
N ALA A 93 18.25 7.87 -3.66
CA ALA A 93 17.31 6.76 -3.73
C ALA A 93 17.21 5.98 -2.40
N LEU A 94 18.34 5.74 -1.73
CA LEU A 94 18.34 5.12 -0.41
C LEU A 94 17.55 5.97 0.60
N VAL A 95 17.83 7.27 0.65
CA VAL A 95 17.12 8.19 1.56
C VAL A 95 15.63 8.27 1.24
N ALA A 96 15.26 8.30 -0.05
CA ALA A 96 13.85 8.27 -0.46
C ALA A 96 13.14 7.01 0.06
N VAL A 97 13.77 5.84 -0.03
CA VAL A 97 13.23 4.59 0.50
C VAL A 97 13.13 4.60 2.03
N LEU A 98 14.16 5.09 2.75
CA LEU A 98 14.13 5.18 4.22
C LEU A 98 12.98 6.06 4.71
N ILE A 99 12.70 7.18 4.02
CA ILE A 99 11.57 8.05 4.34
C ILE A 99 10.24 7.31 4.15
N VAL A 100 10.08 6.60 3.03
CA VAL A 100 8.86 5.83 2.74
C VAL A 100 8.73 4.65 3.69
N ASP A 101 9.82 3.99 4.03
CA ASP A 101 9.85 2.90 5.02
C ASP A 101 9.41 3.36 6.42
N GLY A 102 9.49 4.66 6.73
CA GLY A 102 8.91 5.24 7.95
C GLY A 102 7.39 5.28 7.98
N LEU A 103 6.69 5.02 6.89
CA LEU A 103 5.22 5.04 6.87
C LEU A 103 4.66 3.97 7.79
N HIS A 104 3.74 4.37 8.67
CA HIS A 104 3.01 3.46 9.55
C HIS A 104 2.36 2.30 8.77
N TYR A 105 1.87 2.59 7.56
CA TYR A 105 1.23 1.63 6.67
C TYR A 105 2.14 0.51 6.17
N LEU A 106 3.43 0.77 6.02
CA LEU A 106 4.40 -0.22 5.54
C LEU A 106 5.03 -1.04 6.68
N ASN A 107 4.83 -0.62 7.91
CA ASN A 107 5.37 -1.24 9.12
C ASN A 107 4.26 -1.88 9.96
N TYR A 108 3.80 -1.18 10.96
CA TYR A 108 2.90 -1.65 12.00
C TYR A 108 1.62 -2.33 11.48
N THR A 109 1.01 -1.76 10.44
CA THR A 109 -0.26 -2.29 9.89
C THR A 109 -0.09 -3.25 8.73
N SER A 110 1.10 -3.32 8.10
CA SER A 110 1.37 -4.24 6.98
C SER A 110 1.32 -5.72 7.37
N THR A 111 1.43 -6.03 8.66
CA THR A 111 1.31 -7.40 9.19
C THR A 111 -0.07 -8.03 8.95
N LYS A 112 -1.07 -7.21 8.63
CA LYS A 112 -2.40 -7.67 8.23
C LYS A 112 -2.45 -7.80 6.72
N PHE A 113 -1.98 -8.92 6.17
CA PHE A 113 -2.05 -9.13 4.73
C PHE A 113 -3.48 -8.97 4.22
N ASN A 114 -3.70 -8.00 3.37
CA ASN A 114 -5.01 -7.67 2.82
C ASN A 114 -4.88 -6.95 1.47
N HIS A 115 -6.00 -6.52 0.92
CA HIS A 115 -6.09 -5.81 -0.35
C HIS A 115 -5.25 -4.52 -0.40
N ASP A 116 -5.08 -3.83 0.74
CA ASP A 116 -4.28 -2.61 0.80
C ASP A 116 -2.77 -2.88 0.71
N VAL A 117 -2.32 -4.00 1.26
CA VAL A 117 -0.91 -4.42 1.19
C VAL A 117 -0.56 -4.95 -0.21
N VAL A 118 -1.44 -5.80 -0.78
CA VAL A 118 -1.19 -6.41 -2.09
C VAL A 118 -1.10 -5.39 -3.22
N GLN A 119 -1.83 -4.29 -3.15
CA GLN A 119 -1.76 -3.25 -4.20
C GLN A 119 -0.45 -2.45 -4.21
N LEU A 120 0.31 -2.40 -3.08
CA LEU A 120 1.52 -1.58 -2.95
C LEU A 120 2.56 -1.79 -4.06
N PRO A 121 3.02 -3.02 -4.36
CA PRO A 121 4.00 -3.23 -5.41
C PRO A 121 3.47 -2.84 -6.80
N PHE A 122 2.19 -3.01 -7.06
CA PHE A 122 1.61 -2.67 -8.37
C PHE A 122 1.44 -1.15 -8.53
N TRP A 123 1.15 -0.41 -7.47
CA TRP A 123 1.18 1.05 -7.49
C TRP A 123 2.59 1.60 -7.71
N ALA A 124 3.57 1.04 -7.01
CA ALA A 124 4.97 1.40 -7.21
C ALA A 124 5.44 1.07 -8.64
N LEU A 125 5.03 -0.09 -9.17
CA LEU A 125 5.32 -0.52 -10.55
C LEU A 125 4.65 0.40 -11.58
N ALA A 126 3.40 0.80 -11.35
CA ALA A 126 2.69 1.73 -12.22
C ALA A 126 3.42 3.09 -12.28
N GLY A 127 3.84 3.64 -11.14
CA GLY A 127 4.61 4.90 -11.11
C GLY A 127 5.98 4.78 -11.79
N PHE A 128 6.70 3.67 -11.55
CA PHE A 128 7.94 3.37 -12.26
C PHE A 128 7.74 3.29 -13.77
N ALA A 129 6.76 2.49 -14.22
CA ALA A 129 6.47 2.29 -15.63
C ALA A 129 5.99 3.59 -16.29
N PHE A 130 5.15 4.37 -15.62
CA PHE A 130 4.68 5.67 -16.10
C PHE A 130 5.82 6.65 -16.37
N HIS A 131 6.71 6.84 -15.39
CA HIS A 131 7.87 7.70 -15.57
C HIS A 131 8.75 7.22 -16.75
N ARG A 132 9.02 5.91 -16.83
CA ARG A 132 9.82 5.32 -17.91
C ARG A 132 9.14 5.43 -19.29
N ALA A 133 7.83 5.24 -19.34
CA ALA A 133 7.05 5.36 -20.56
C ALA A 133 7.09 6.80 -21.13
N LEU A 134 6.94 7.79 -20.26
CA LEU A 134 7.00 9.21 -20.65
C LEU A 134 8.39 9.62 -21.13
N ARG A 135 9.45 9.10 -20.52
CA ARG A 135 10.84 9.44 -20.86
C ARG A 135 11.39 8.68 -22.05
N GLY A 136 11.11 7.41 -22.15
CA GLY A 136 11.73 6.53 -23.14
C GLY A 136 10.86 6.15 -24.32
N GLY A 137 9.55 6.40 -24.28
CA GLY A 137 8.58 6.07 -25.34
C GLY A 137 8.49 4.58 -25.70
N ARG A 138 9.17 3.69 -24.98
CA ARG A 138 9.21 2.25 -25.28
C ARG A 138 7.86 1.60 -25.01
N ILE A 139 7.32 0.88 -25.98
CA ILE A 139 6.05 0.14 -25.87
C ILE A 139 6.03 -0.78 -24.64
N GLY A 140 7.15 -1.44 -24.30
CA GLY A 140 7.24 -2.30 -23.13
C GLY A 140 6.94 -1.59 -21.80
N HIS A 141 7.25 -0.30 -21.65
CA HIS A 141 6.91 0.45 -20.45
C HIS A 141 5.42 0.79 -20.39
N TRP A 142 4.78 1.03 -21.54
CA TRP A 142 3.32 1.24 -21.62
C TRP A 142 2.55 -0.05 -21.35
N LEU A 143 3.01 -1.19 -21.88
CA LEU A 143 2.47 -2.51 -21.54
C LEU A 143 2.60 -2.79 -20.04
N LEU A 144 3.78 -2.49 -19.46
CA LEU A 144 4.02 -2.69 -18.02
C LEU A 144 3.13 -1.78 -17.17
N LEU A 145 2.88 -0.53 -17.59
CA LEU A 145 1.95 0.38 -16.92
C LEU A 145 0.53 -0.20 -16.94
N GLY A 146 0.04 -0.62 -18.09
CA GLY A 146 -1.30 -1.21 -18.23
C GLY A 146 -1.44 -2.49 -17.41
N PHE A 147 -0.45 -3.38 -17.46
CA PHE A 147 -0.40 -4.58 -16.63
C PHE A 147 -0.44 -4.25 -15.13
N ALA A 148 0.40 -3.29 -14.66
CA ALA A 148 0.45 -2.89 -13.25
C ALA A 148 -0.90 -2.34 -12.76
N ILE A 149 -1.56 -1.50 -13.55
CA ILE A 149 -2.90 -0.99 -13.26
C ILE A 149 -3.92 -2.14 -13.24
N GLY A 150 -3.89 -3.01 -14.25
CA GLY A 150 -4.80 -4.16 -14.36
C GLY A 150 -4.68 -5.12 -13.18
N VAL A 151 -3.46 -5.52 -12.80
CA VAL A 151 -3.25 -6.40 -11.63
C VAL A 151 -3.59 -5.68 -10.32
N SER A 152 -3.34 -4.38 -10.23
CA SER A 152 -3.78 -3.61 -9.05
C SER A 152 -5.31 -3.59 -8.92
N LEU A 153 -6.06 -3.56 -10.03
CA LEU A 153 -7.52 -3.71 -10.03
C LEU A 153 -7.96 -5.09 -9.52
N TRP A 154 -7.22 -6.15 -9.81
CA TRP A 154 -7.46 -7.47 -9.22
C TRP A 154 -7.22 -7.52 -7.70
N SER A 155 -6.45 -6.57 -7.18
CA SER A 155 -6.25 -6.40 -5.73
C SER A 155 -7.33 -5.48 -5.13
N LYS A 156 -7.51 -4.29 -5.70
CA LYS A 156 -8.47 -3.29 -5.20
C LYS A 156 -8.81 -2.29 -6.29
N TYR A 157 -10.08 -1.96 -6.47
CA TYR A 157 -10.52 -0.94 -7.43
C TYR A 157 -9.95 0.46 -7.15
N PHE A 158 -9.40 0.65 -5.96
CA PHE A 158 -8.85 1.92 -5.49
C PHE A 158 -7.69 2.46 -6.35
N VAL A 159 -7.06 1.63 -7.19
CA VAL A 159 -6.02 2.08 -8.13
C VAL A 159 -6.51 3.14 -9.12
N VAL A 160 -7.80 3.29 -9.32
CA VAL A 160 -8.38 4.41 -10.11
C VAL A 160 -7.94 5.76 -9.55
N VAL A 161 -7.73 5.84 -8.23
CA VAL A 161 -7.20 7.04 -7.54
C VAL A 161 -5.77 7.38 -7.96
N LEU A 162 -4.98 6.40 -8.41
CA LEU A 162 -3.68 6.64 -9.05
C LEU A 162 -3.83 6.89 -10.55
N ALA A 163 -4.62 6.10 -11.25
CA ALA A 163 -4.75 6.17 -12.70
C ALA A 163 -5.34 7.51 -13.16
N ALA A 164 -6.30 8.08 -12.43
CA ALA A 164 -6.91 9.34 -12.75
C ALA A 164 -5.91 10.52 -12.79
N PRO A 165 -5.11 10.80 -11.75
CA PRO A 165 -4.12 11.87 -11.80
C PRO A 165 -3.02 11.61 -12.84
N LEU A 166 -2.64 10.36 -13.14
CA LEU A 166 -1.69 10.08 -14.21
C LEU A 166 -2.27 10.41 -15.58
N ALA A 167 -3.54 10.09 -15.83
CA ALA A 167 -4.24 10.48 -17.04
C ALA A 167 -4.40 12.01 -17.14
N LEU A 168 -4.76 12.67 -16.04
CA LEU A 168 -4.84 14.12 -15.98
C LEU A 168 -3.48 14.78 -16.25
N PHE A 169 -2.38 14.24 -15.71
CA PHE A 169 -1.05 14.74 -16.02
C PHE A 169 -0.75 14.71 -17.51
N ILE A 170 -1.05 13.58 -18.19
CA ILE A 170 -0.88 13.47 -19.64
C ILE A 170 -1.71 14.55 -20.39
N LEU A 171 -2.91 14.86 -19.91
CA LEU A 171 -3.79 15.83 -20.57
C LEU A 171 -3.35 17.29 -20.34
N TYR A 172 -2.84 17.62 -19.14
CA TYR A 172 -2.54 19.02 -18.77
C TYR A 172 -1.10 19.43 -19.03
N ASP A 173 -0.11 18.53 -18.86
CA ASP A 173 1.29 18.84 -19.05
C ASP A 173 1.61 18.93 -20.56
N ARG A 174 2.20 20.05 -21.00
CA ARG A 174 2.49 20.29 -22.43
C ARG A 174 3.46 19.27 -23.02
N GLU A 175 4.40 18.80 -22.22
CA GLU A 175 5.42 17.84 -22.64
C GLU A 175 4.87 16.42 -22.64
N ALA A 176 4.18 16.03 -21.57
CA ALA A 176 3.53 14.74 -21.45
C ALA A 176 2.45 14.52 -22.52
N ARG A 177 1.69 15.57 -22.87
CA ARG A 177 0.62 15.50 -23.89
C ARG A 177 1.09 15.00 -25.25
N LYS A 178 2.37 15.18 -25.59
CA LYS A 178 2.93 14.70 -26.87
C LYS A 178 2.78 13.18 -27.04
N VAL A 179 2.73 12.42 -25.94
CA VAL A 179 2.57 10.95 -26.01
C VAL A 179 1.19 10.53 -26.55
N LEU A 180 0.18 11.40 -26.48
CA LEU A 180 -1.15 11.12 -27.04
C LEU A 180 -1.13 10.94 -28.57
N ALA A 181 -0.11 11.47 -29.25
CA ALA A 181 0.12 11.24 -30.68
C ALA A 181 0.83 9.92 -30.96
N THR A 182 1.15 9.12 -29.94
CA THR A 182 1.80 7.81 -30.05
C THR A 182 0.85 6.69 -29.62
N PRO A 183 1.08 5.43 -30.02
CA PRO A 183 0.24 4.33 -29.59
C PRO A 183 0.37 3.98 -28.10
N GLY A 184 1.40 4.51 -27.41
CA GLY A 184 1.79 4.11 -26.06
C GLY A 184 0.64 4.16 -25.03
N PRO A 185 0.00 5.32 -24.76
CA PRO A 185 -1.08 5.40 -23.78
C PRO A 185 -2.26 4.47 -24.08
N TYR A 186 -2.59 4.31 -25.36
CA TYR A 186 -3.68 3.40 -25.80
C TYR A 186 -3.33 1.93 -25.55
N ILE A 187 -2.07 1.54 -25.80
CA ILE A 187 -1.55 0.22 -25.48
C ILE A 187 -1.65 -0.04 -23.97
N ALA A 188 -1.34 0.94 -23.11
CA ALA A 188 -1.49 0.78 -21.66
C ALA A 188 -2.94 0.54 -21.27
N VAL A 189 -3.89 1.27 -21.84
CA VAL A 189 -5.33 1.05 -21.60
C VAL A 189 -5.75 -0.34 -22.04
N VAL A 190 -5.39 -0.76 -23.26
CA VAL A 190 -5.71 -2.08 -23.79
C VAL A 190 -5.09 -3.19 -22.90
N ALA A 191 -3.84 -3.04 -22.48
CA ALA A 191 -3.18 -4.00 -21.59
C ALA A 191 -3.88 -4.10 -20.23
N ALA A 192 -4.33 -2.98 -19.66
CA ALA A 192 -5.10 -2.98 -18.41
C ALA A 192 -6.45 -3.70 -18.59
N LEU A 193 -7.17 -3.42 -19.69
CA LEU A 193 -8.46 -4.05 -19.99
C LEU A 193 -8.31 -5.56 -20.24
N ILE A 194 -7.29 -5.99 -20.99
CA ILE A 194 -7.01 -7.42 -21.20
C ILE A 194 -6.70 -8.11 -19.88
N THR A 195 -5.86 -7.49 -19.03
CA THR A 195 -5.52 -8.02 -17.71
C THR A 195 -6.77 -8.18 -16.83
N MET A 196 -7.72 -7.24 -16.91
CA MET A 196 -8.96 -7.25 -16.14
C MET A 196 -10.09 -8.04 -16.77
N ALA A 197 -9.99 -8.43 -18.03
CA ALA A 197 -11.11 -9.00 -18.80
C ALA A 197 -11.86 -10.14 -18.08
N PRO A 198 -11.19 -11.16 -17.47
CA PRO A 198 -11.93 -12.21 -16.78
C PRO A 198 -12.75 -11.69 -15.59
N HIS A 199 -12.22 -10.73 -14.85
CA HIS A 199 -12.94 -10.13 -13.74
C HIS A 199 -14.08 -9.22 -14.20
N ILE A 200 -13.91 -8.49 -15.30
CA ILE A 200 -14.99 -7.68 -15.91
C ILE A 200 -16.15 -8.58 -16.33
N VAL A 201 -15.87 -9.73 -16.96
CA VAL A 201 -16.90 -10.72 -17.30
C VAL A 201 -17.63 -11.20 -16.05
N TRP A 202 -16.89 -11.52 -14.99
CA TRP A 202 -17.48 -11.92 -13.72
C TRP A 202 -18.36 -10.81 -13.12
N LEU A 203 -17.92 -9.55 -13.14
CA LEU A 203 -18.69 -8.39 -12.65
C LEU A 203 -20.05 -8.27 -13.36
N VAL A 204 -20.04 -8.38 -14.69
CA VAL A 204 -21.28 -8.32 -15.49
C VAL A 204 -22.22 -9.48 -15.17
N GLN A 205 -21.67 -10.69 -14.97
CA GLN A 205 -22.46 -11.88 -14.63
C GLN A 205 -23.02 -11.85 -13.20
N ASN A 206 -22.44 -11.03 -12.30
CA ASN A 206 -22.81 -10.95 -10.89
C ASN A 206 -23.31 -9.55 -10.49
N ASP A 207 -23.94 -8.83 -11.42
CA ASP A 207 -24.64 -7.56 -11.17
C ASP A 207 -23.79 -6.52 -10.39
N PHE A 208 -22.47 -6.51 -10.63
CA PHE A 208 -21.53 -5.58 -10.01
C PHE A 208 -21.58 -5.56 -8.46
N LEU A 209 -21.79 -6.68 -7.82
CA LEU A 209 -21.90 -6.85 -6.36
C LEU A 209 -20.86 -6.05 -5.53
N PRO A 210 -19.54 -6.02 -5.89
CA PRO A 210 -18.55 -5.29 -5.11
C PRO A 210 -18.80 -3.77 -5.05
N PHE A 211 -19.49 -3.21 -6.03
CA PHE A 211 -19.82 -1.77 -6.03
C PHE A 211 -20.93 -1.46 -5.04
N ILE A 212 -21.88 -2.38 -4.84
CA ILE A 212 -22.90 -2.29 -3.81
C ILE A 212 -22.25 -2.29 -2.42
N TYR A 213 -21.29 -3.20 -2.20
CA TYR A 213 -20.50 -3.21 -0.96
C TYR A 213 -19.72 -1.90 -0.75
N ALA A 214 -19.06 -1.40 -1.80
CA ALA A 214 -18.29 -0.16 -1.72
C ALA A 214 -19.17 1.05 -1.38
N GLU A 215 -20.39 1.09 -1.91
CA GLU A 215 -21.37 2.12 -1.59
C GLU A 215 -21.78 2.11 -0.11
N HIS A 216 -22.02 0.94 0.45
CA HIS A 216 -22.34 0.78 1.88
C HIS A 216 -21.13 1.05 2.80
N ARG A 217 -19.92 0.88 2.30
CA ARG A 217 -18.69 1.10 3.08
C ARG A 217 -18.33 2.57 3.24
N ALA A 218 -18.66 3.41 2.27
CA ALA A 218 -18.45 4.84 2.35
C ALA A 218 -19.56 5.49 3.17
N LEU A 219 -19.20 6.24 4.23
CA LEU A 219 -20.18 6.95 5.06
C LEU A 219 -21.01 7.89 4.17
N PRO A 220 -22.34 7.79 4.20
CA PRO A 220 -23.19 8.66 3.39
C PRO A 220 -23.08 10.12 3.84
N SER A 221 -23.24 11.05 2.90
CA SER A 221 -23.33 12.47 3.21
C SER A 221 -24.64 12.77 3.94
N ARG A 222 -24.55 13.58 4.99
CA ARG A 222 -25.69 14.05 5.79
C ARG A 222 -26.04 15.51 5.48
N GLY A 223 -25.24 16.19 4.66
CA GLY A 223 -25.44 17.58 4.27
C GLY A 223 -24.18 18.28 3.80
N LEU A 224 -24.29 19.57 3.45
CA LEU A 224 -23.21 20.36 2.84
C LEU A 224 -21.93 20.43 3.69
N VAL A 225 -22.03 20.33 5.03
CA VAL A 225 -20.87 20.36 5.93
C VAL A 225 -19.94 19.16 5.68
N ASP A 226 -20.47 18.01 5.29
CA ASP A 226 -19.70 16.80 5.06
C ASP A 226 -18.76 16.91 3.85
N HIS A 227 -19.09 17.76 2.88
CA HIS A 227 -18.23 18.07 1.74
C HIS A 227 -16.93 18.79 2.14
N ILE A 228 -16.87 19.37 3.34
CA ILE A 228 -15.68 20.00 3.92
C ILE A 228 -15.11 19.14 5.03
N TRP A 229 -15.95 18.62 5.91
CA TRP A 229 -15.52 17.89 7.09
C TRP A 229 -14.83 16.58 6.78
N HIS A 230 -15.39 15.75 5.93
CA HIS A 230 -14.80 14.44 5.59
C HIS A 230 -13.44 14.54 4.88
N PRO A 231 -13.24 15.37 3.84
CA PRO A 231 -11.92 15.55 3.25
C PRO A 231 -10.91 16.14 4.23
N LEU A 232 -11.32 17.07 5.11
CA LEU A 232 -10.45 17.62 6.16
C LEU A 232 -10.03 16.55 7.18
N GLN A 233 -10.99 15.76 7.67
CA GLN A 233 -10.74 14.66 8.59
C GLN A 233 -9.77 13.63 8.00
N PHE A 234 -9.96 13.27 6.73
CA PHE A 234 -9.04 12.39 6.02
C PHE A 234 -7.64 13.00 5.93
N GLY A 235 -7.53 14.26 5.51
CA GLY A 235 -6.26 14.98 5.38
C GLY A 235 -5.50 15.04 6.70
N VAL A 236 -6.17 15.39 7.79
CA VAL A 236 -5.58 15.42 9.15
C VAL A 236 -5.13 14.02 9.57
N GLY A 237 -5.94 13.00 9.32
CA GLY A 237 -5.57 11.61 9.58
C GLY A 237 -4.32 11.18 8.81
N GLN A 238 -4.24 11.53 7.51
CA GLN A 238 -3.05 11.23 6.70
C GLN A 238 -1.81 11.98 7.22
N ALA A 239 -1.93 13.25 7.57
CA ALA A 239 -0.83 14.04 8.14
C ALA A 239 -0.26 13.36 9.41
N PHE A 240 -1.12 12.81 10.26
CA PHE A 240 -0.69 12.07 11.45
C PHE A 240 0.10 10.80 11.09
N PHE A 241 -0.35 10.02 10.10
CA PHE A 241 0.36 8.82 9.65
C PHE A 241 1.69 9.12 8.94
N LEU A 242 1.88 10.34 8.44
CA LEU A 242 3.13 10.79 7.83
C LEU A 242 4.20 11.20 8.85
N VAL A 243 3.85 11.44 10.12
CA VAL A 243 4.80 11.94 11.14
C VAL A 243 6.09 11.12 11.20
N PRO A 244 6.08 9.77 11.25
CA PRO A 244 7.32 9.01 11.34
C PRO A 244 8.22 9.22 10.09
N SER A 245 7.63 9.24 8.89
CA SER A 245 8.35 9.52 7.64
C SER A 245 8.95 10.93 7.61
N LEU A 246 8.21 11.92 8.07
CA LEU A 246 8.67 13.31 8.14
C LEU A 246 9.79 13.49 9.17
N LEU A 247 9.78 12.75 10.29
CA LEU A 247 10.89 12.72 11.23
C LEU A 247 12.17 12.22 10.57
N ILE A 248 12.10 11.15 9.79
CA ILE A 248 13.25 10.62 9.03
C ILE A 248 13.76 11.65 8.02
N ALA A 249 12.87 12.41 7.40
CA ALA A 249 13.20 13.44 6.44
C ALA A 249 13.78 14.73 7.07
N LEU A 250 13.62 14.93 8.38
CA LEU A 250 14.00 16.17 9.07
C LEU A 250 15.41 16.68 8.73
N PRO A 251 16.47 15.83 8.69
CA PRO A 251 17.83 16.29 8.35
C PRO A 251 17.95 16.96 6.97
N LEU A 252 16.98 16.73 6.06
CA LEU A 252 16.99 17.32 4.72
C LEU A 252 16.46 18.77 4.71
N PHE A 253 15.63 19.14 5.68
CA PHE A 253 15.04 20.48 5.72
C PHE A 253 15.96 21.53 6.35
N PHE A 254 16.99 21.11 7.12
CA PHE A 254 17.90 22.07 7.77
C PHE A 254 19.10 22.39 6.88
N PRO A 255 19.29 23.68 6.47
CA PRO A 255 20.45 24.10 5.70
C PRO A 255 21.73 24.04 6.55
N ARG A 256 22.85 23.65 5.96
CA ARG A 256 24.18 23.83 6.52
C ARG A 256 24.87 25.03 5.86
N ARG A 257 25.65 25.78 6.63
CA ARG A 257 26.32 27.03 6.22
C ARG A 257 27.25 26.88 4.99
N ARG A 258 27.63 25.65 4.56
CA ARG A 258 28.57 25.37 3.44
C ARG A 258 28.13 24.21 2.53
N ALA A 259 26.89 23.82 2.52
CA ALA A 259 26.49 22.68 1.69
C ALA A 259 26.18 23.14 0.27
N ASN A 260 26.98 22.68 -0.69
CA ASN A 260 26.63 22.71 -2.09
C ASN A 260 25.32 21.96 -2.33
N GLU A 261 24.55 22.36 -3.33
CA GLU A 261 23.36 21.61 -3.74
C GLU A 261 23.76 20.27 -4.34
N MET A 262 22.95 19.24 -4.12
CA MET A 262 23.15 17.94 -4.73
C MET A 262 22.92 18.05 -6.25
N ALA A 263 23.88 17.62 -7.05
CA ALA A 263 23.67 17.48 -8.48
C ALA A 263 22.62 16.39 -8.72
N LEU A 264 21.38 16.80 -9.04
CA LEU A 264 20.29 15.92 -9.40
C LEU A 264 20.31 15.66 -10.90
N SER A 265 20.11 14.41 -11.30
CA SER A 265 19.89 14.06 -12.71
C SER A 265 18.46 14.39 -13.15
N ALA A 266 17.54 14.58 -12.21
CA ALA A 266 16.16 14.94 -12.45
C ALA A 266 16.04 16.37 -12.99
N ASP A 267 15.43 16.52 -14.16
CA ASP A 267 15.08 17.82 -14.73
C ASP A 267 13.71 18.32 -14.23
N THR A 268 13.24 19.42 -14.79
CA THR A 268 11.94 20.02 -14.42
C THR A 268 10.75 19.14 -14.79
N PHE A 269 10.82 18.35 -15.85
CA PHE A 269 9.78 17.41 -16.24
C PHE A 269 9.69 16.25 -15.24
N ASP A 270 10.82 15.64 -14.87
CA ASP A 270 10.87 14.57 -13.87
C ASP A 270 10.24 15.02 -12.55
N ARG A 271 10.56 16.24 -12.10
CA ARG A 271 9.98 16.81 -10.88
C ARG A 271 8.47 16.96 -10.97
N ARG A 272 7.94 17.40 -12.12
CA ARG A 272 6.50 17.47 -12.33
C ARG A 272 5.84 16.09 -12.27
N VAL A 273 6.44 15.08 -12.93
CA VAL A 273 5.95 13.70 -12.86
C VAL A 273 5.92 13.20 -11.42
N VAL A 274 7.03 13.37 -10.67
CA VAL A 274 7.11 12.94 -9.28
C VAL A 274 6.13 13.69 -8.39
N ASN A 275 5.88 14.98 -8.64
CA ASN A 275 4.88 15.76 -7.90
C ASN A 275 3.47 15.16 -8.08
N TRP A 276 3.09 14.77 -9.29
CA TRP A 276 1.81 14.13 -9.54
C TRP A 276 1.72 12.72 -8.97
N LEU A 277 2.82 11.96 -8.99
CA LEU A 277 2.88 10.64 -8.34
C LEU A 277 2.75 10.75 -6.81
N ALA A 278 3.35 11.78 -6.19
CA ALA A 278 3.37 11.94 -4.74
C ALA A 278 2.06 12.51 -4.18
N PHE A 279 1.40 13.42 -4.89
CA PHE A 279 0.24 14.15 -4.36
C PHE A 279 -1.05 13.92 -5.16
N GLY A 280 -0.96 13.51 -6.42
CA GLY A 280 -2.12 13.27 -7.26
C GLY A 280 -3.12 12.29 -6.65
N PRO A 281 -2.69 11.12 -6.17
CA PRO A 281 -3.59 10.17 -5.53
C PRO A 281 -4.30 10.75 -4.30
N PHE A 282 -3.58 11.43 -3.42
CA PHE A 282 -4.17 12.10 -2.26
C PHE A 282 -5.19 13.18 -2.66
N ALA A 283 -4.81 14.05 -3.61
CA ALA A 283 -5.70 15.09 -4.12
C ALA A 283 -6.97 14.49 -4.74
N THR A 284 -6.86 13.34 -5.43
CA THR A 284 -8.01 12.64 -6.01
C THR A 284 -8.96 12.15 -4.92
N VAL A 285 -8.46 11.54 -3.83
CA VAL A 285 -9.32 11.10 -2.71
C VAL A 285 -10.02 12.29 -2.06
N VAL A 286 -9.27 13.36 -1.80
CA VAL A 286 -9.82 14.60 -1.21
C VAL A 286 -10.90 15.20 -2.11
N ALA A 287 -10.64 15.29 -3.41
CA ALA A 287 -11.60 15.81 -4.39
C ALA A 287 -12.86 14.92 -4.46
N MET A 288 -12.70 13.60 -4.51
CA MET A 288 -13.85 12.67 -4.51
C MET A 288 -14.70 12.84 -3.25
N SER A 289 -14.08 12.94 -2.07
CA SER A 289 -14.77 13.16 -0.81
C SER A 289 -15.46 14.53 -0.78
N ALA A 290 -14.79 15.60 -1.24
CA ALA A 290 -15.35 16.94 -1.32
C ALA A 290 -16.53 17.04 -2.29
N ILE A 291 -16.46 16.37 -3.43
CA ILE A 291 -17.54 16.38 -4.45
C ILE A 291 -18.74 15.54 -3.98
N SER A 292 -18.50 14.36 -3.41
CA SER A 292 -19.58 13.45 -3.02
C SER A 292 -20.13 13.70 -1.61
N GLY A 293 -19.41 14.44 -0.76
CA GLY A 293 -19.71 14.57 0.67
C GLY A 293 -19.58 13.27 1.46
N ARG A 294 -19.03 12.19 0.84
CA ARG A 294 -18.90 10.88 1.49
C ARG A 294 -17.62 10.79 2.32
N GLY A 295 -17.73 10.15 3.48
CA GLY A 295 -16.60 9.88 4.36
C GLY A 295 -15.68 8.81 3.80
N THR A 296 -14.38 8.96 4.05
CA THR A 296 -13.32 8.06 3.62
C THR A 296 -12.73 7.31 4.81
N VAL A 297 -12.18 6.13 4.56
CA VAL A 297 -11.52 5.32 5.58
C VAL A 297 -10.04 5.64 5.61
N ALA A 298 -9.46 5.87 6.80
CA ALA A 298 -8.06 6.28 6.95
C ALA A 298 -7.06 5.32 6.30
N MET A 299 -7.34 4.00 6.33
CA MET A 299 -6.50 2.98 5.71
C MET A 299 -6.44 3.06 4.17
N TRP A 300 -7.31 3.85 3.52
CA TRP A 300 -7.15 4.13 2.08
C TRP A 300 -5.86 4.92 1.79
N GLY A 301 -5.20 5.44 2.83
CA GLY A 301 -3.88 6.07 2.74
C GLY A 301 -2.72 5.14 2.40
N TYR A 302 -2.85 3.80 2.50
CA TYR A 302 -1.75 2.85 2.31
C TYR A 302 -0.84 3.16 1.10
N PRO A 303 -1.34 3.26 -0.14
CA PRO A 303 -0.50 3.46 -1.31
C PRO A 303 -0.23 4.93 -1.68
N LEU A 304 -0.95 5.90 -1.06
CA LEU A 304 -0.94 7.29 -1.51
C LEU A 304 0.44 7.96 -1.44
N TRP A 305 1.28 7.53 -0.49
CA TRP A 305 2.51 8.22 -0.13
C TRP A 305 3.80 7.52 -0.61
N LEU A 306 3.66 6.53 -1.50
CA LEU A 306 4.80 5.74 -1.98
C LEU A 306 5.91 6.59 -2.65
N PHE A 307 5.57 7.70 -3.26
CA PHE A 307 6.54 8.58 -3.94
C PHE A 307 6.91 9.83 -3.13
N LEU A 308 6.40 9.96 -1.89
CA LEU A 308 6.68 11.11 -1.03
C LEU A 308 8.18 11.25 -0.71
N GLY A 309 8.86 10.14 -0.39
CA GLY A 309 10.30 10.16 -0.08
C GLY A 309 11.13 10.66 -1.24
N LEU A 310 10.83 10.20 -2.47
CA LEU A 310 11.49 10.70 -3.67
C LEU A 310 11.19 12.20 -3.89
N TRP A 311 9.94 12.62 -3.71
CA TRP A 311 9.57 14.02 -3.82
C TRP A 311 10.36 14.90 -2.84
N ILE A 312 10.46 14.50 -1.56
CA ILE A 312 11.22 15.24 -0.53
C ILE A 312 12.70 15.37 -0.93
N VAL A 313 13.34 14.30 -1.39
CA VAL A 313 14.74 14.33 -1.85
C VAL A 313 14.92 15.29 -3.01
N LEU A 314 14.03 15.25 -4.01
CA LEU A 314 14.10 16.14 -5.18
C LEU A 314 13.75 17.59 -4.84
N PHE A 315 12.86 17.83 -3.89
CA PHE A 315 12.47 19.15 -3.45
C PHE A 315 13.55 19.85 -2.62
N THR A 316 14.17 19.12 -1.69
CA THR A 316 15.16 19.72 -0.77
C THR A 316 16.53 19.92 -1.40
N HIS A 317 16.89 19.15 -2.42
CA HIS A 317 18.17 19.20 -3.16
C HIS A 317 19.42 19.18 -2.26
N ARG A 318 19.36 18.57 -1.07
CA ARG A 318 20.46 18.62 -0.11
C ARG A 318 21.53 17.60 -0.43
N VAL A 319 22.79 18.03 -0.41
CA VAL A 319 23.93 17.11 -0.44
C VAL A 319 23.83 16.15 0.74
N LEU A 320 23.91 14.86 0.42
CA LEU A 320 23.91 13.76 1.38
C LEU A 320 25.36 13.46 1.79
N ASP A 321 25.96 14.38 2.56
CA ASP A 321 27.24 14.13 3.20
C ASP A 321 27.12 13.03 4.26
N GLU A 322 28.25 12.45 4.68
CA GLU A 322 28.28 11.34 5.66
C GLU A 322 27.50 11.65 6.93
N SER A 323 27.61 12.88 7.44
CA SER A 323 26.96 13.27 8.68
C SER A 323 25.44 13.47 8.53
N ARG A 324 24.94 13.85 7.36
CA ARG A 324 23.52 13.95 7.09
C ARG A 324 22.94 12.55 6.87
N LEU A 325 23.64 11.72 6.10
CA LEU A 325 23.26 10.33 5.89
C LEU A 325 23.23 9.57 7.23
N ALA A 326 24.24 9.72 8.07
CA ALA A 326 24.28 9.09 9.39
C ALA A 326 23.08 9.51 10.27
N ARG A 327 22.67 10.79 10.23
CA ARG A 327 21.47 11.26 10.96
C ARG A 327 20.19 10.67 10.40
N VAL A 328 20.04 10.61 9.07
CA VAL A 328 18.87 9.97 8.44
C VAL A 328 18.77 8.51 8.86
N LEU A 329 19.89 7.77 8.80
CA LEU A 329 19.96 6.37 9.21
C LEU A 329 19.65 6.19 10.71
N LEU A 330 20.19 7.05 11.57
CA LEU A 330 19.93 7.00 13.01
C LEU A 330 18.44 7.26 13.33
N ILE A 331 17.85 8.30 12.73
CA ILE A 331 16.43 8.61 12.95
C ILE A 331 15.55 7.51 12.37
N TRP A 332 15.88 6.97 11.18
CA TRP A 332 15.18 5.81 10.62
C TRP A 332 15.23 4.61 11.57
N ALA A 333 16.41 4.27 12.07
CA ALA A 333 16.57 3.15 13.01
C ALA A 333 15.78 3.38 14.30
N ALA A 334 15.76 4.60 14.83
CA ALA A 334 14.96 4.96 16.00
C ALA A 334 13.46 4.85 15.72
N VAL A 335 12.97 5.38 14.59
CA VAL A 335 11.56 5.28 14.18
C VAL A 335 11.15 3.83 13.97
N PHE A 336 11.97 3.05 13.25
CA PHE A 336 11.73 1.63 13.02
C PHE A 336 11.65 0.84 14.33
N ALA A 337 12.61 1.07 15.23
CA ALA A 337 12.61 0.46 16.56
C ALA A 337 11.39 0.88 17.40
N CYS A 338 11.01 2.17 17.37
CA CYS A 338 9.82 2.65 18.07
C CYS A 338 8.54 1.99 17.56
N LEU A 339 8.39 1.82 16.24
CA LEU A 339 7.23 1.12 15.67
C LEU A 339 7.21 -0.36 16.05
N ALA A 340 8.36 -1.03 16.03
CA ALA A 340 8.48 -2.42 16.47
C ALA A 340 8.18 -2.58 17.97
N LEU A 341 8.73 -1.70 18.81
CA LEU A 341 8.45 -1.69 20.25
C LEU A 341 6.98 -1.37 20.56
N ALA A 342 6.36 -0.46 19.81
CA ALA A 342 4.93 -0.18 19.94
C ALA A 342 4.09 -1.41 19.57
N PHE A 343 4.51 -2.18 18.57
CA PHE A 343 3.85 -3.43 18.19
C PHE A 343 3.99 -4.48 19.31
N ILE A 344 5.21 -4.66 19.84
CA ILE A 344 5.48 -5.58 20.97
C ILE A 344 4.66 -5.16 22.20
N ALA A 345 4.64 -3.86 22.52
CA ALA A 345 3.84 -3.36 23.63
C ALA A 345 2.35 -3.65 23.44
N ASN A 346 1.80 -3.37 22.24
CA ASN A 346 0.37 -3.54 21.99
C ASN A 346 -0.09 -5.01 21.93
N TYR A 347 0.76 -5.92 21.46
CA TYR A 347 0.36 -7.31 21.26
C TYR A 347 1.07 -8.30 22.21
N GLY A 348 2.18 -7.91 22.86
CA GLY A 348 2.90 -8.78 23.79
C GLY A 348 2.74 -8.40 25.26
N VAL A 349 2.58 -7.11 25.56
CA VAL A 349 2.58 -6.62 26.95
C VAL A 349 1.20 -6.17 27.40
N LEU A 350 0.59 -5.21 26.71
CA LEU A 350 -0.68 -4.59 27.11
C LEU A 350 -1.87 -5.58 27.25
N PRO A 351 -1.97 -6.67 26.47
CA PRO A 351 -3.06 -7.62 26.66
C PRO A 351 -3.17 -8.20 28.07
N ASN A 352 -2.04 -8.27 28.78
CA ASN A 352 -2.01 -8.77 30.16
C ASN A 352 -2.59 -7.78 31.20
N TYR A 353 -2.79 -6.52 30.82
CA TYR A 353 -3.16 -5.44 31.74
C TYR A 353 -4.45 -4.72 31.37
N ASP A 354 -4.71 -4.47 30.06
CA ASP A 354 -5.79 -3.58 29.61
C ASP A 354 -7.10 -4.28 29.28
N HIS A 355 -7.09 -5.62 29.17
CA HIS A 355 -8.24 -6.47 28.82
C HIS A 355 -9.04 -5.99 27.60
N ARG A 356 -8.43 -5.16 26.73
CA ARG A 356 -9.09 -4.68 25.52
C ARG A 356 -9.21 -5.81 24.50
N TYR A 357 -10.39 -5.90 23.88
CA TYR A 357 -10.60 -6.85 22.80
C TYR A 357 -9.65 -6.58 21.64
N ARG A 358 -8.91 -7.61 21.25
CA ARG A 358 -8.13 -7.66 20.01
C ARG A 358 -8.44 -8.96 19.29
N ALA A 359 -8.87 -8.87 18.03
CA ALA A 359 -9.31 -10.04 17.26
C ALA A 359 -8.27 -11.18 17.24
N VAL A 360 -6.98 -10.83 17.22
CA VAL A 360 -5.87 -11.82 17.23
C VAL A 360 -5.73 -12.60 18.54
N PHE A 361 -6.47 -12.26 19.60
CA PHE A 361 -6.53 -12.99 20.89
C PHE A 361 -7.89 -13.61 21.14
N PHE A 362 -8.75 -13.67 20.13
CA PHE A 362 -10.04 -14.37 20.26
C PHE A 362 -9.78 -15.86 20.54
N PRO A 363 -10.38 -16.46 21.58
CA PRO A 363 -10.12 -17.85 21.97
C PRO A 363 -10.82 -18.86 21.04
N GLY A 364 -10.54 -18.76 19.73
CA GLY A 364 -11.21 -19.55 18.69
C GLY A 364 -10.98 -21.05 18.83
N SER A 365 -9.77 -21.47 19.19
CA SER A 365 -9.46 -22.89 19.41
C SER A 365 -10.17 -23.48 20.60
N ASP A 366 -10.34 -22.70 21.69
CA ASP A 366 -11.04 -23.13 22.89
C ASP A 366 -12.54 -23.24 22.62
N LEU A 367 -13.10 -22.24 21.94
CA LEU A 367 -14.49 -22.25 21.50
C LEU A 367 -14.77 -23.41 20.55
N GLY A 368 -13.89 -23.66 19.57
CA GLY A 368 -14.01 -24.78 18.65
C GLY A 368 -13.98 -26.14 19.35
N ARG A 369 -13.11 -26.31 20.36
CA ARG A 369 -13.06 -27.52 21.20
C ARG A 369 -14.36 -27.71 22.00
N GLU A 370 -14.82 -26.67 22.68
CA GLU A 370 -16.03 -26.71 23.48
C GLU A 370 -17.26 -27.02 22.62
N LEU A 371 -17.43 -26.37 21.48
CA LEU A 371 -18.51 -26.62 20.55
C LEU A 371 -18.46 -28.06 20.00
N SER A 372 -17.27 -28.56 19.65
CA SER A 372 -17.10 -29.93 19.17
C SER A 372 -17.44 -30.98 20.24
N GLN A 373 -17.07 -30.72 21.49
CA GLN A 373 -17.39 -31.61 22.60
C GLN A 373 -18.91 -31.63 22.88
N ARG A 374 -19.55 -30.47 22.94
CA ARG A 374 -21.02 -30.35 23.13
C ARG A 374 -21.78 -31.01 22.00
N TYR A 375 -21.37 -30.78 20.76
CA TYR A 375 -22.01 -31.41 19.61
C TYR A 375 -21.89 -32.93 19.63
N ARG A 376 -20.68 -33.46 19.95
CA ARG A 376 -20.48 -34.90 20.07
C ARG A 376 -21.29 -35.49 21.23
N ALA A 377 -21.38 -34.80 22.34
CA ALA A 377 -22.22 -35.25 23.49
C ALA A 377 -23.70 -35.29 23.15
N ALA A 378 -24.19 -34.32 22.36
CA ALA A 378 -25.59 -34.23 21.98
C ALA A 378 -25.98 -35.19 20.84
N THR A 379 -25.09 -35.47 19.90
CA THR A 379 -25.41 -36.18 18.65
C THR A 379 -24.72 -37.54 18.51
N GLY A 380 -23.71 -37.84 19.33
CA GLY A 380 -22.84 -39.01 19.20
C GLY A 380 -21.88 -38.95 17.99
N ARG A 381 -21.87 -37.86 17.22
CA ARG A 381 -21.12 -37.73 15.97
C ARG A 381 -20.09 -36.59 16.07
N PRO A 382 -18.94 -36.67 15.36
CA PRO A 382 -18.04 -35.54 15.24
C PRO A 382 -18.67 -34.42 14.38
N ILE A 383 -18.34 -33.16 14.65
CA ILE A 383 -18.65 -32.05 13.74
C ILE A 383 -17.88 -32.28 12.43
N SER A 384 -18.59 -32.30 11.32
CA SER A 384 -18.02 -32.46 9.98
C SER A 384 -17.79 -31.13 9.27
N TYR A 385 -18.54 -30.09 9.61
CA TYR A 385 -18.46 -28.73 9.09
C TYR A 385 -18.80 -27.73 10.18
N VAL A 386 -18.03 -26.67 10.22
CA VAL A 386 -18.29 -25.47 11.04
C VAL A 386 -18.38 -24.30 10.10
#